data_d1bd2854440bf8c492387b66f974bdc9
#
_entry.id   d1bd2854440bf8c492387b66f974bdc9
#
_cell.length_a   1.000
_cell.length_b   1.000
_cell.length_c   1.000
_cell.angle_alpha   90.00
_cell.angle_beta   90.00
_cell.angle_gamma   90.00
#
_symmetry.space_group_name_H-M   'P 1'
#
loop_
_entity.id
_entity.type
_entity.pdbx_description
1 polymer ?
#
loop_
_entity_poly.entity_id
_entity_poly.type
_entity_poly.pdbx_seq_one_letter_code
_entity_poly.pdbx_strand_id
1 'polypeptide(L)'
;MLAASGPGCKRGAVGPAGRSLYIHSVINLPRIPLLLGLLLLGGPAFGACADSPAPGVVWRRCLLDNADFSGRDLTGAILRDTSFARARFVEAKLAGIDGSDARFSFADMSRADLTGATLRSTDLTRAVLAAATLKGADLRRATLFRADLRGADLTGAELTGANLSGADFSGARWLDGEKICGAGSIGSCQ
;
A
#
# COMPACT_ATOMS: atom_id res chain seq x y z
N MET A 1 -14.72 16.17 28.86
CA MET A 1 -13.53 16.26 29.74
C MET A 1 -12.85 14.89 29.76
N LEU A 2 -11.58 14.87 29.53
CA LEU A 2 -10.52 13.89 29.60
C LEU A 2 -9.97 13.47 28.21
N ALA A 3 -8.88 14.19 27.85
CA ALA A 3 -7.97 13.87 26.78
C ALA A 3 -7.02 12.77 27.24
N ALA A 4 -6.77 11.78 26.37
CA ALA A 4 -5.68 10.82 26.56
C ALA A 4 -4.59 11.11 25.54
N SER A 5 -3.47 11.61 26.03
CA SER A 5 -2.23 11.92 25.34
C SER A 5 -1.45 10.63 25.02
N GLY A 6 -1.10 10.44 23.75
CA GLY A 6 -0.16 9.42 23.30
C GLY A 6 1.31 9.88 23.49
N PRO A 7 2.29 8.96 23.55
CA PRO A 7 3.66 9.26 23.95
C PRO A 7 4.43 10.03 22.86
N GLY A 8 5.01 11.15 23.27
CA GLY A 8 5.75 12.08 22.46
C GLY A 8 7.12 11.57 21.99
N CYS A 9 7.42 11.88 20.76
CA CYS A 9 8.75 11.79 20.18
C CYS A 9 9.68 12.82 20.84
N LYS A 10 10.69 12.39 21.58
CA LYS A 10 11.68 13.29 22.20
C LYS A 10 12.66 13.77 21.14
N ARG A 11 12.66 15.07 20.88
CA ARG A 11 13.71 15.76 20.10
C ARG A 11 15.02 15.73 20.89
N GLY A 12 16.08 15.20 20.27
CA GLY A 12 17.43 15.31 20.79
C GLY A 12 17.93 16.76 20.68
N ALA A 13 18.31 17.32 21.81
CA ALA A 13 18.92 18.64 21.90
C ALA A 13 20.39 18.58 21.48
N VAL A 14 20.79 19.51 20.58
CA VAL A 14 22.17 19.80 20.23
C VAL A 14 22.75 20.68 21.35
N GLY A 15 23.78 20.21 22.04
CA GLY A 15 24.56 21.00 23.01
C GLY A 15 25.95 21.36 22.47
N PRO A 16 26.54 22.49 22.91
CA PRO A 16 27.69 23.08 22.26
C PRO A 16 29.04 22.51 22.69
N ALA A 17 30.02 22.76 21.83
CA ALA A 17 31.42 22.38 21.90
C ALA A 17 32.13 22.75 23.21
N GLY A 18 33.05 21.91 23.68
CA GLY A 18 33.95 22.26 24.77
C GLY A 18 35.05 21.24 25.11
N ARG A 19 36.22 21.49 24.56
CA ARG A 19 37.57 21.21 25.11
C ARG A 19 38.12 19.80 25.21
N SER A 20 39.15 19.64 24.41
CA SER A 20 40.30 18.75 24.44
C SER A 20 40.87 18.52 25.83
N LEU A 21 41.08 17.25 26.17
CA LEU A 21 42.10 16.83 27.17
C LEU A 21 42.88 15.66 26.56
N TYR A 22 44.14 15.96 26.26
CA TYR A 22 45.22 15.02 25.92
C TYR A 22 45.48 14.10 27.11
N ILE A 23 45.34 12.80 26.94
CA ILE A 23 45.98 11.82 27.80
C ILE A 23 46.75 10.86 26.90
N HIS A 24 48.07 11.01 26.91
CA HIS A 24 48.98 10.01 26.39
C HIS A 24 48.91 8.77 27.28
N SER A 25 48.45 7.68 26.72
CA SER A 25 48.73 6.35 27.27
C SER A 25 49.14 5.45 26.12
N VAL A 26 50.43 5.13 26.11
CA VAL A 26 51.09 4.23 25.16
C VAL A 26 50.68 2.81 25.55
N ILE A 27 49.74 2.22 24.83
CA ILE A 27 49.48 0.79 24.92
C ILE A 27 49.97 0.14 23.63
N ASN A 28 51.06 -0.61 23.78
CA ASN A 28 51.66 -1.45 22.76
C ASN A 28 50.73 -2.66 22.53
N LEU A 29 49.96 -2.69 21.44
CA LEU A 29 49.21 -3.87 21.01
C LEU A 29 49.93 -4.58 19.85
N PRO A 30 50.01 -5.91 19.87
CA PRO A 30 50.64 -6.67 18.80
C PRO A 30 49.80 -6.58 17.49
N ARG A 31 50.55 -6.52 16.37
CA ARG A 31 50.00 -6.53 15.01
C ARG A 31 49.23 -7.83 14.75
N ILE A 32 47.93 -7.76 14.74
CA ILE A 32 47.05 -8.79 14.21
C ILE A 32 46.90 -8.52 12.71
N PRO A 33 47.11 -9.50 11.81
CA PRO A 33 46.98 -9.27 10.38
C PRO A 33 45.52 -9.07 10.02
N LEU A 34 45.31 -8.00 9.28
CA LEU A 34 44.03 -7.60 8.72
C LEU A 34 43.60 -8.57 7.60
N LEU A 35 42.84 -9.60 7.94
CA LEU A 35 42.10 -10.43 7.00
C LEU A 35 40.71 -10.69 7.59
N LEU A 36 39.90 -9.65 7.67
CA LEU A 36 38.47 -9.82 7.80
C LEU A 36 37.82 -9.12 6.61
N GLY A 37 37.72 -9.89 5.52
CA GLY A 37 36.82 -9.57 4.44
C GLY A 37 35.39 -9.47 5.03
N LEU A 38 34.91 -8.25 5.19
CA LEU A 38 33.52 -7.96 5.52
C LEU A 38 32.70 -8.41 4.31
N LEU A 39 32.30 -9.68 4.31
CA LEU A 39 31.18 -10.14 3.46
C LEU A 39 29.94 -9.35 3.91
N LEU A 40 29.72 -8.22 3.24
CA LEU A 40 28.40 -7.64 3.13
C LEU A 40 27.53 -8.63 2.36
N LEU A 41 27.04 -9.64 3.05
CA LEU A 41 25.89 -10.40 2.62
C LEU A 41 24.72 -9.41 2.67
N GLY A 42 24.54 -8.68 1.57
CA GLY A 42 23.29 -8.02 1.28
C GLY A 42 22.24 -9.11 1.22
N GLY A 43 21.66 -9.45 2.36
CA GLY A 43 20.45 -10.25 2.41
C GLY A 43 19.38 -9.56 1.54
N PRO A 44 18.46 -10.33 0.93
CA PRO A 44 17.34 -9.72 0.23
C PRO A 44 16.71 -8.72 1.19
N ALA A 45 16.65 -7.46 0.79
CA ALA A 45 15.94 -6.44 1.52
C ALA A 45 14.47 -6.88 1.61
N PHE A 46 14.11 -7.57 2.68
CA PHE A 46 12.72 -7.70 3.07
C PHE A 46 12.27 -6.27 3.35
N GLY A 47 11.38 -5.74 2.49
CA GLY A 47 10.85 -4.41 2.68
C GLY A 47 10.41 -4.27 4.13
N ALA A 48 10.99 -3.32 4.85
CA ALA A 48 10.62 -3.14 6.24
C ALA A 48 9.21 -2.57 6.26
N CYS A 49 8.26 -3.25 6.91
CA CYS A 49 6.89 -2.76 7.07
C CYS A 49 6.83 -1.41 7.79
N ALA A 50 7.95 -0.92 8.28
CA ALA A 50 8.14 0.38 8.91
C ALA A 50 8.54 1.49 7.93
N ASP A 51 8.78 1.17 6.66
CA ASP A 51 9.10 2.19 5.66
C ASP A 51 7.96 3.19 5.51
N SER A 52 8.31 4.46 5.38
CA SER A 52 7.31 5.50 5.15
C SER A 52 6.59 5.31 3.82
N PRO A 53 5.28 5.61 3.74
CA PRO A 53 4.53 5.57 2.50
C PRO A 53 5.17 6.48 1.44
N ALA A 54 5.61 5.90 0.32
CA ALA A 54 6.28 6.62 -0.78
C ALA A 54 6.09 5.85 -2.11
N PRO A 55 6.26 6.50 -3.27
CA PRO A 55 6.28 5.83 -4.55
C PRO A 55 7.32 4.70 -4.59
N GLY A 56 6.93 3.54 -5.12
CA GLY A 56 7.79 2.36 -5.25
C GLY A 56 8.13 1.66 -3.94
N VAL A 57 7.50 2.01 -2.81
CA VAL A 57 7.72 1.32 -1.53
C VAL A 57 7.45 -0.18 -1.67
N VAL A 58 8.22 -0.99 -0.95
CA VAL A 58 8.09 -2.44 -1.00
C VAL A 58 7.60 -2.95 0.35
N TRP A 59 6.31 -3.23 0.43
CA TRP A 59 5.67 -3.88 1.57
C TRP A 59 5.16 -5.26 1.15
N ARG A 60 5.91 -6.28 1.50
CA ARG A 60 5.52 -7.67 1.23
C ARG A 60 5.24 -8.37 2.55
N ARG A 61 4.09 -9.07 2.62
CA ARG A 61 3.67 -9.81 3.81
C ARG A 61 3.57 -8.96 5.07
N CYS A 62 3.32 -7.66 4.89
CA CYS A 62 3.11 -6.74 6.00
C CYS A 62 1.69 -6.85 6.56
N LEU A 63 1.52 -6.45 7.83
CA LEU A 63 0.22 -6.29 8.47
C LEU A 63 0.01 -4.80 8.71
N LEU A 64 -0.74 -4.15 7.82
CA LEU A 64 -1.00 -2.72 7.81
C LEU A 64 -2.51 -2.44 7.94
N ASP A 65 -3.18 -3.32 8.69
CA ASP A 65 -4.62 -3.23 8.92
C ASP A 65 -4.96 -1.94 9.67
N ASN A 66 -6.10 -1.33 9.31
CA ASN A 66 -6.61 -0.08 9.87
C ASN A 66 -5.68 1.14 9.69
N ALA A 67 -4.60 1.04 8.92
CA ALA A 67 -3.70 2.16 8.64
C ALA A 67 -4.36 3.21 7.74
N ASP A 68 -3.93 4.47 7.84
CA ASP A 68 -4.45 5.57 7.03
C ASP A 68 -3.38 6.04 6.02
N PHE A 69 -3.66 5.79 4.74
CA PHE A 69 -2.86 6.19 3.59
C PHE A 69 -3.61 7.21 2.71
N SER A 70 -4.65 7.86 3.24
CA SER A 70 -5.45 8.82 2.49
C SER A 70 -4.59 9.93 1.90
N GLY A 71 -4.75 10.20 0.60
CA GLY A 71 -3.98 11.19 -0.15
C GLY A 71 -2.50 10.85 -0.33
N ARG A 72 -2.02 9.69 0.12
CA ARG A 72 -0.61 9.31 -0.02
C ARG A 72 -0.30 8.87 -1.44
N ASP A 73 0.94 9.12 -1.85
CA ASP A 73 1.48 8.65 -3.12
C ASP A 73 2.23 7.33 -2.91
N LEU A 74 1.64 6.26 -3.43
CA LEU A 74 2.17 4.90 -3.41
C LEU A 74 2.33 4.37 -4.84
N THR A 75 2.44 5.27 -5.83
CA THR A 75 2.59 4.90 -7.25
C THR A 75 3.70 3.86 -7.43
N GLY A 76 3.39 2.76 -8.13
CA GLY A 76 4.33 1.67 -8.40
C GLY A 76 4.77 0.87 -7.18
N ALA A 77 4.13 1.02 -6.03
CA ALA A 77 4.47 0.26 -4.83
C ALA A 77 4.26 -1.25 -5.02
N ILE A 78 5.07 -2.07 -4.34
CA ILE A 78 4.94 -3.53 -4.31
C ILE A 78 4.32 -3.92 -2.97
N LEU A 79 3.05 -4.35 -3.01
CA LEU A 79 2.20 -4.59 -1.86
C LEU A 79 1.76 -6.07 -1.75
N ARG A 80 2.50 -6.98 -2.36
CA ARG A 80 2.14 -8.40 -2.46
C ARG A 80 1.96 -9.07 -1.10
N ASP A 81 0.94 -9.92 -0.98
CA ASP A 81 0.65 -10.71 0.23
C ASP A 81 0.45 -9.84 1.49
N THR A 82 0.27 -8.53 1.35
CA THR A 82 0.12 -7.59 2.48
C THR A 82 -1.33 -7.47 2.89
N SER A 83 -1.58 -7.37 4.20
CA SER A 83 -2.91 -7.11 4.73
C SER A 83 -3.10 -5.62 4.99
N PHE A 84 -4.15 -5.07 4.39
CA PHE A 84 -4.67 -3.71 4.54
C PHE A 84 -6.14 -3.74 4.94
N ALA A 85 -6.56 -4.75 5.69
CA ALA A 85 -7.95 -4.87 6.09
C ALA A 85 -8.41 -3.63 6.86
N ARG A 86 -9.53 -3.01 6.45
CA ARG A 86 -10.07 -1.76 7.00
C ARG A 86 -9.11 -0.56 6.92
N ALA A 87 -8.07 -0.62 6.10
CA ALA A 87 -7.20 0.54 5.87
C ALA A 87 -7.92 1.60 5.04
N ARG A 88 -7.44 2.84 5.10
CA ARG A 88 -7.97 3.98 4.35
C ARG A 88 -6.98 4.40 3.27
N PHE A 89 -7.49 4.52 2.05
CA PHE A 89 -6.77 4.98 0.86
C PHE A 89 -7.56 6.03 0.10
N VAL A 90 -8.35 6.82 0.81
CA VAL A 90 -9.19 7.85 0.19
C VAL A 90 -8.32 8.83 -0.59
N GLU A 91 -8.60 8.99 -1.91
CA GLU A 91 -7.82 9.85 -2.82
C GLU A 91 -6.33 9.47 -2.91
N ALA A 92 -5.94 8.27 -2.51
CA ALA A 92 -4.55 7.82 -2.62
C ALA A 92 -4.16 7.59 -4.09
N LYS A 93 -2.89 7.83 -4.40
CA LYS A 93 -2.31 7.48 -5.71
C LYS A 93 -1.73 6.07 -5.62
N LEU A 94 -2.38 5.15 -6.30
CA LEU A 94 -2.05 3.72 -6.33
C LEU A 94 -1.81 3.25 -7.78
N ALA A 95 -1.47 4.18 -8.69
CA ALA A 95 -1.25 3.83 -10.08
C ALA A 95 -0.09 2.86 -10.22
N GLY A 96 -0.30 1.78 -10.99
CA GLY A 96 0.71 0.77 -11.28
C GLY A 96 1.22 -0.03 -10.07
N ILE A 97 0.50 -0.05 -8.94
CA ILE A 97 0.89 -0.90 -7.81
C ILE A 97 0.83 -2.40 -8.18
N ASP A 98 1.64 -3.19 -7.51
CA ASP A 98 1.50 -4.64 -7.49
C ASP A 98 0.94 -5.08 -6.13
N GLY A 99 -0.38 -5.21 -6.08
CA GLY A 99 -1.16 -5.68 -4.94
C GLY A 99 -1.61 -7.13 -5.08
N SER A 100 -0.92 -7.95 -5.90
CA SER A 100 -1.28 -9.36 -6.07
C SER A 100 -1.33 -10.07 -4.72
N ASP A 101 -2.38 -10.88 -4.52
CA ASP A 101 -2.64 -11.65 -3.30
C ASP A 101 -2.77 -10.80 -2.02
N ALA A 102 -2.85 -9.48 -2.13
CA ALA A 102 -3.05 -8.59 -0.99
C ALA A 102 -4.50 -8.64 -0.49
N ARG A 103 -4.71 -8.23 0.75
CA ARG A 103 -6.02 -8.16 1.37
C ARG A 103 -6.42 -6.71 1.63
N PHE A 104 -7.43 -6.24 0.93
CA PHE A 104 -8.07 -4.93 1.11
C PHE A 104 -9.52 -5.06 1.59
N SER A 105 -9.85 -6.14 2.28
CA SER A 105 -11.22 -6.35 2.75
C SER A 105 -11.65 -5.22 3.69
N PHE A 106 -12.84 -4.64 3.40
CA PHE A 106 -13.40 -3.47 4.09
C PHE A 106 -12.53 -2.19 3.99
N ALA A 107 -11.52 -2.14 3.13
CA ALA A 107 -10.73 -0.92 2.95
C ALA A 107 -11.56 0.16 2.25
N ASP A 108 -11.28 1.44 2.58
CA ASP A 108 -11.85 2.59 1.90
C ASP A 108 -10.85 3.14 0.88
N MET A 109 -11.11 2.87 -0.39
CA MET A 109 -10.33 3.30 -1.55
C MET A 109 -11.14 4.29 -2.41
N SER A 110 -12.08 5.01 -1.80
CA SER A 110 -12.91 5.98 -2.49
C SER A 110 -12.06 7.03 -3.20
N ARG A 111 -12.34 7.28 -4.47
CA ARG A 111 -11.62 8.22 -5.33
C ARG A 111 -10.12 7.95 -5.48
N ALA A 112 -9.64 6.77 -5.11
CA ALA A 112 -8.24 6.38 -5.32
C ALA A 112 -7.94 6.19 -6.83
N ASP A 113 -6.70 6.47 -7.21
CA ASP A 113 -6.20 6.19 -8.56
C ASP A 113 -5.48 4.84 -8.57
N LEU A 114 -6.12 3.82 -9.13
CA LEU A 114 -5.63 2.46 -9.31
C LEU A 114 -5.33 2.17 -10.80
N THR A 115 -5.05 3.21 -11.60
CA THR A 115 -4.77 3.04 -13.03
C THR A 115 -3.61 2.07 -13.24
N GLY A 116 -3.85 1.04 -14.05
CA GLY A 116 -2.85 0.01 -14.38
C GLY A 116 -2.38 -0.84 -13.19
N ALA A 117 -3.08 -0.80 -12.07
CA ALA A 117 -2.74 -1.61 -10.88
C ALA A 117 -2.87 -3.11 -11.17
N THR A 118 -1.95 -3.90 -10.66
CA THR A 118 -2.04 -5.37 -10.66
C THR A 118 -2.66 -5.83 -9.34
N LEU A 119 -3.92 -6.30 -9.41
CA LEU A 119 -4.75 -6.71 -8.27
C LEU A 119 -5.22 -8.16 -8.43
N ARG A 120 -4.36 -9.03 -8.95
CA ARG A 120 -4.68 -10.44 -9.17
C ARG A 120 -4.89 -11.16 -7.84
N SER A 121 -5.94 -11.97 -7.78
CA SER A 121 -6.28 -12.77 -6.58
C SER A 121 -6.41 -11.92 -5.31
N THR A 122 -6.57 -10.63 -5.42
CA THR A 122 -6.70 -9.69 -4.30
C THR A 122 -8.07 -9.85 -3.62
N ASP A 123 -8.11 -9.80 -2.30
CA ASP A 123 -9.37 -9.78 -1.55
C ASP A 123 -9.84 -8.32 -1.36
N LEU A 124 -10.84 -7.93 -2.16
CA LEU A 124 -11.55 -6.65 -2.10
C LEU A 124 -12.96 -6.81 -1.51
N THR A 125 -13.19 -7.85 -0.71
CA THR A 125 -14.49 -8.11 -0.09
C THR A 125 -14.97 -6.88 0.68
N ARG A 126 -16.13 -6.34 0.30
CA ARG A 126 -16.73 -5.15 0.91
C ARG A 126 -15.84 -3.90 0.92
N ALA A 127 -14.83 -3.85 0.07
CA ALA A 127 -14.06 -2.62 -0.12
C ALA A 127 -14.92 -1.52 -0.75
N VAL A 128 -14.65 -0.27 -0.39
CA VAL A 128 -15.30 0.90 -0.97
C VAL A 128 -14.37 1.47 -2.05
N LEU A 129 -14.77 1.34 -3.31
CA LEU A 129 -14.09 1.82 -4.52
C LEU A 129 -14.93 2.88 -5.23
N ALA A 130 -15.81 3.54 -4.50
CA ALA A 130 -16.71 4.54 -5.07
C ALA A 130 -15.92 5.67 -5.75
N ALA A 131 -16.24 5.94 -7.02
CA ALA A 131 -15.56 6.92 -7.87
C ALA A 131 -14.04 6.70 -8.02
N ALA A 132 -13.52 5.51 -7.72
CA ALA A 132 -12.12 5.17 -7.96
C ALA A 132 -11.83 4.99 -9.46
N THR A 133 -10.59 5.22 -9.86
CA THR A 133 -10.11 4.97 -11.22
C THR A 133 -9.39 3.62 -11.27
N LEU A 134 -9.97 2.66 -12.02
CA LEU A 134 -9.44 1.29 -12.20
C LEU A 134 -9.07 1.05 -13.67
N LYS A 135 -8.75 2.11 -14.42
CA LYS A 135 -8.42 2.00 -15.85
C LYS A 135 -7.26 1.04 -16.09
N GLY A 136 -7.51 0.03 -16.94
CA GLY A 136 -6.48 -0.97 -17.27
C GLY A 136 -5.99 -1.79 -16.09
N ALA A 137 -6.69 -1.80 -14.96
CA ALA A 137 -6.32 -2.61 -13.81
C ALA A 137 -6.53 -4.10 -14.07
N ASP A 138 -5.63 -4.93 -13.60
CA ASP A 138 -5.72 -6.39 -13.68
C ASP A 138 -6.36 -6.94 -12.39
N LEU A 139 -7.66 -7.19 -12.45
CA LEU A 139 -8.47 -7.73 -11.36
C LEU A 139 -8.77 -9.24 -11.54
N ARG A 140 -8.00 -9.93 -12.33
CA ARG A 140 -8.23 -11.36 -12.57
C ARG A 140 -8.20 -12.15 -11.28
N ARG A 141 -9.22 -13.00 -11.09
CA ARG A 141 -9.43 -13.80 -9.88
C ARG A 141 -9.55 -13.01 -8.58
N ALA A 142 -9.69 -11.69 -8.65
CA ALA A 142 -9.95 -10.87 -7.46
C ALA A 142 -11.33 -11.17 -6.87
N THR A 143 -11.48 -11.01 -5.57
CA THR A 143 -12.76 -11.15 -4.87
C THR A 143 -13.33 -9.76 -4.58
N LEU A 144 -14.35 -9.36 -5.35
CA LEU A 144 -15.09 -8.10 -5.20
C LEU A 144 -16.46 -8.32 -4.53
N PHE A 145 -16.57 -9.38 -3.71
CA PHE A 145 -17.82 -9.72 -3.06
C PHE A 145 -18.38 -8.55 -2.25
N ARG A 146 -19.55 -8.04 -2.67
CA ARG A 146 -20.24 -6.88 -2.07
C ARG A 146 -19.37 -5.60 -2.01
N ALA A 147 -18.42 -5.43 -2.90
CA ALA A 147 -17.67 -4.19 -3.03
C ALA A 147 -18.56 -3.07 -3.58
N ASP A 148 -18.29 -1.83 -3.18
CA ASP A 148 -18.95 -0.64 -3.69
C ASP A 148 -18.09 -0.01 -4.79
N LEU A 149 -18.49 -0.16 -6.06
CA LEU A 149 -17.82 0.40 -7.23
C LEU A 149 -18.67 1.50 -7.89
N ARG A 150 -19.58 2.12 -7.15
CA ARG A 150 -20.46 3.15 -7.71
C ARG A 150 -19.65 4.31 -8.30
N GLY A 151 -19.94 4.62 -9.55
CA GLY A 151 -19.26 5.69 -10.29
C GLY A 151 -17.76 5.42 -10.57
N ALA A 152 -17.25 4.24 -10.31
CA ALA A 152 -15.87 3.88 -10.64
C ALA A 152 -15.63 3.83 -12.16
N ASP A 153 -14.40 4.03 -12.60
CA ASP A 153 -13.99 3.90 -14.01
C ASP A 153 -13.19 2.60 -14.21
N LEU A 154 -13.82 1.62 -14.86
CA LEU A 154 -13.26 0.29 -15.13
C LEU A 154 -12.80 0.15 -16.60
N THR A 155 -12.64 1.25 -17.33
CA THR A 155 -12.22 1.21 -18.74
C THR A 155 -10.96 0.36 -18.93
N GLY A 156 -11.05 -0.70 -19.77
CA GLY A 156 -9.95 -1.59 -20.07
C GLY A 156 -9.51 -2.49 -18.92
N ALA A 157 -10.22 -2.54 -17.80
CA ALA A 157 -9.89 -3.44 -16.70
C ALA A 157 -10.17 -4.91 -17.05
N GLU A 158 -9.38 -5.82 -16.49
CA GLU A 158 -9.53 -7.27 -16.69
C GLU A 158 -10.19 -7.93 -15.48
N LEU A 159 -11.40 -8.48 -15.65
CA LEU A 159 -12.20 -9.12 -14.60
C LEU A 159 -12.30 -10.64 -14.73
N THR A 160 -11.49 -11.27 -15.59
CA THR A 160 -11.58 -12.72 -15.85
C THR A 160 -11.44 -13.54 -14.56
N GLY A 161 -12.48 -14.30 -14.23
CA GLY A 161 -12.52 -15.13 -13.03
C GLY A 161 -12.70 -14.36 -11.72
N ALA A 162 -12.95 -13.05 -11.76
CA ALA A 162 -13.26 -12.28 -10.57
C ALA A 162 -14.64 -12.64 -9.99
N ASN A 163 -14.74 -12.63 -8.66
CA ASN A 163 -16.02 -12.80 -7.97
C ASN A 163 -16.69 -11.45 -7.76
N LEU A 164 -17.70 -11.15 -8.58
CA LEU A 164 -18.45 -9.88 -8.55
C LEU A 164 -19.76 -9.98 -7.76
N SER A 165 -20.02 -11.09 -7.06
CA SER A 165 -21.30 -11.34 -6.40
C SER A 165 -21.66 -10.21 -5.42
N GLY A 166 -22.78 -9.53 -5.70
CA GLY A 166 -23.28 -8.44 -4.87
C GLY A 166 -22.48 -7.13 -4.94
N ALA A 167 -21.47 -7.02 -5.81
CA ALA A 167 -20.77 -5.75 -6.05
C ALA A 167 -21.72 -4.75 -6.73
N ASP A 168 -21.65 -3.49 -6.30
CA ASP A 168 -22.50 -2.40 -6.85
C ASP A 168 -21.71 -1.57 -7.87
N PHE A 169 -22.11 -1.66 -9.14
CA PHE A 169 -21.54 -0.92 -10.28
C PHE A 169 -22.40 0.25 -10.72
N SER A 170 -23.41 0.67 -9.94
CA SER A 170 -24.31 1.74 -10.34
C SER A 170 -23.57 3.01 -10.73
N GLY A 171 -23.77 3.50 -11.94
CA GLY A 171 -23.08 4.67 -12.49
C GLY A 171 -21.61 4.46 -12.85
N ALA A 172 -21.07 3.26 -12.70
CA ALA A 172 -19.69 2.97 -13.08
C ALA A 172 -19.53 2.99 -14.61
N ARG A 173 -18.37 3.42 -15.09
CA ARG A 173 -17.95 3.29 -16.47
C ARG A 173 -17.40 1.89 -16.70
N TRP A 174 -18.00 1.17 -17.66
CA TRP A 174 -17.68 -0.24 -17.88
C TRP A 174 -16.37 -0.45 -18.68
N LEU A 175 -16.04 -1.70 -18.94
CA LEU A 175 -14.77 -2.14 -19.53
C LEU A 175 -14.49 -1.58 -20.94
N ASP A 176 -15.52 -1.34 -21.74
CA ASP A 176 -15.43 -0.73 -23.07
C ASP A 176 -15.14 0.78 -23.05
N GLY A 177 -15.26 1.41 -21.89
CA GLY A 177 -15.08 2.84 -21.69
C GLY A 177 -16.25 3.71 -22.20
N GLU A 178 -17.29 3.12 -22.76
CA GLU A 178 -18.47 3.82 -23.32
C GLU A 178 -19.71 3.59 -22.47
N LYS A 179 -19.97 2.35 -22.09
CA LYS A 179 -21.15 1.98 -21.30
C LYS A 179 -21.04 2.51 -19.87
N ILE A 180 -22.10 3.19 -19.43
CA ILE A 180 -22.33 3.54 -18.03
C ILE A 180 -23.35 2.59 -17.45
N CYS A 181 -23.00 1.90 -16.37
CA CYS A 181 -23.89 0.95 -15.72
C CYS A 181 -25.10 1.67 -15.11
N GLY A 182 -26.28 1.16 -15.36
CA GLY A 182 -27.52 1.71 -14.82
C GLY A 182 -27.59 1.62 -13.30
N ALA A 183 -28.54 2.34 -12.70
CA ALA A 183 -28.83 2.22 -11.28
C ALA A 183 -29.27 0.77 -10.95
N GLY A 184 -28.76 0.22 -9.83
CA GLY A 184 -29.06 -1.16 -9.43
C GLY A 184 -28.25 -2.22 -10.18
N SER A 185 -27.14 -1.87 -10.84
CA SER A 185 -26.20 -2.80 -11.47
C SER A 185 -25.43 -3.60 -10.42
N ILE A 186 -26.06 -4.62 -9.86
CA ILE A 186 -25.50 -5.47 -8.82
C ILE A 186 -24.96 -6.76 -9.41
N GLY A 187 -23.68 -7.05 -9.16
CA GLY A 187 -22.97 -8.26 -9.64
C GLY A 187 -22.61 -8.23 -11.13
N SER A 188 -23.20 -7.32 -11.90
CA SER A 188 -22.91 -7.10 -13.33
C SER A 188 -23.38 -5.71 -13.75
N CYS A 189 -22.77 -5.17 -14.82
CA CYS A 189 -23.18 -3.91 -15.43
C CYS A 189 -24.44 -4.13 -16.30
N GLN A 190 -25.54 -3.49 -15.97
CA GLN A 190 -26.82 -3.51 -16.69
C GLN A 190 -27.03 -2.20 -17.46
#